data_d5f3cd58100a86f53ce4aca32bfc2848
#
_entry.id   d5f3cd58100a86f53ce4aca32bfc2848
#
_cell.length_a   1.000
_cell.length_b   1.000
_cell.length_c   1.000
_cell.angle_alpha   90.00
_cell.angle_beta   90.00
_cell.angle_gamma   90.00
#
_symmetry.space_group_name_H-M   'P 1'
#
loop_
_entity.id
_entity.type
_entity.pdbx_description
1 polymer ?
#
loop_
_entity_poly.entity_id
_entity_poly.type
_entity_poly.pdbx_seq_one_letter_code
_entity_poly.pdbx_strand_id
1 'polypeptide(L)'
;FPADEILVECELNMEPADPFYIRGKMEASLKRRKATQPLRQPSCGSVFKNPEGASAGDLIERAGLKGSAVGGARISDVHANFIVNTGNATARDVLSLIELVQGKVLEAYGVALKPEVKLLGFE
;
A
#
# COMPACT_ATOMS: atom_id res chain seq x y z
N PHE A 1 14.59 -13.21 -2.10
CA PHE A 1 15.39 -13.52 -0.90
C PHE A 1 14.77 -14.73 -0.20
N PRO A 2 15.57 -15.68 0.29
CA PRO A 2 15.10 -16.76 1.17
C PRO A 2 14.39 -16.19 2.41
N ALA A 3 13.41 -16.91 2.94
CA ALA A 3 12.57 -16.41 4.05
C ALA A 3 13.32 -16.32 5.40
N ASP A 4 14.46 -16.98 5.50
CA ASP A 4 15.35 -17.08 6.67
C ASP A 4 16.57 -16.15 6.58
N GLU A 5 16.66 -15.33 5.51
CA GLU A 5 17.75 -14.38 5.34
C GLU A 5 17.29 -12.94 5.62
N ILE A 6 18.22 -12.15 6.17
CA ILE A 6 18.06 -10.71 6.41
C ILE A 6 19.06 -9.96 5.55
N LEU A 7 18.57 -9.06 4.67
CA LEU A 7 19.44 -8.18 3.91
C LEU A 7 20.05 -7.13 4.84
N VAL A 8 21.36 -7.20 5.06
CA VAL A 8 22.09 -6.29 5.94
C VAL A 8 22.66 -5.11 5.18
N GLU A 9 23.12 -5.33 3.96
CA GLU A 9 23.79 -4.31 3.13
C GLU A 9 23.56 -4.60 1.65
N CYS A 10 23.52 -3.56 0.83
CA CYS A 10 23.54 -3.68 -0.62
C CYS A 10 24.45 -2.61 -1.24
N GLU A 11 25.18 -2.97 -2.29
CA GLU A 11 25.96 -2.06 -3.11
C GLU A 11 25.24 -1.81 -4.43
N LEU A 12 25.12 -0.54 -4.84
CA LEU A 12 24.47 -0.14 -6.07
C LEU A 12 25.50 0.47 -7.04
N ASN A 13 25.58 -0.09 -8.24
CA ASN A 13 26.33 0.53 -9.33
C ASN A 13 25.52 1.70 -9.90
N MET A 14 26.09 2.90 -9.82
CA MET A 14 25.46 4.13 -10.26
C MET A 14 26.27 4.77 -11.38
N GLU A 15 25.62 5.31 -12.39
CA GLU A 15 26.24 6.12 -13.42
C GLU A 15 26.12 7.61 -13.09
N PRO A 16 27.20 8.41 -13.21
CA PRO A 16 27.12 9.84 -13.06
C PRO A 16 26.18 10.46 -14.10
N ALA A 17 25.37 11.41 -13.68
CA ALA A 17 24.48 12.16 -14.57
C ALA A 17 24.42 13.63 -14.16
N ASP A 18 23.90 14.48 -15.04
CA ASP A 18 23.77 15.91 -14.78
C ASP A 18 22.90 16.18 -13.53
N PRO A 19 23.40 16.97 -12.56
CA PRO A 19 22.69 17.21 -11.28
C PRO A 19 21.32 17.87 -11.46
N PHE A 20 21.14 18.77 -12.46
CA PHE A 20 19.86 19.42 -12.72
C PHE A 20 18.84 18.42 -13.27
N TYR A 21 19.26 17.53 -14.15
CA TYR A 21 18.45 16.44 -14.68
C TYR A 21 17.99 15.49 -13.56
N ILE A 22 18.91 15.07 -12.67
CA ILE A 22 18.60 14.21 -11.53
C ILE A 22 17.60 14.90 -10.61
N ARG A 23 17.83 16.16 -10.24
CA ARG A 23 16.94 16.96 -9.39
C ARG A 23 15.54 17.06 -9.99
N GLY A 24 15.44 17.39 -11.29
CA GLY A 24 14.15 17.46 -11.97
C GLY A 24 13.36 16.15 -11.91
N LYS A 25 14.03 15.01 -12.10
CA LYS A 25 13.40 13.67 -11.96
C LYS A 25 12.94 13.40 -10.52
N MET A 26 13.76 13.73 -9.54
CA MET A 26 13.41 13.57 -8.12
C MET A 26 12.19 14.41 -7.74
N GLU A 27 12.17 15.68 -8.13
CA GLU A 27 11.06 16.60 -7.86
C GLU A 27 9.76 16.13 -8.53
N ALA A 28 9.83 15.70 -9.79
CA ALA A 28 8.68 15.13 -10.49
C ALA A 28 8.13 13.88 -9.79
N SER A 29 9.02 12.96 -9.38
CA SER A 29 8.64 11.76 -8.63
C SER A 29 8.00 12.08 -7.27
N LEU A 30 8.58 13.03 -6.52
CA LEU A 30 8.03 13.49 -5.25
C LEU A 30 6.67 14.17 -5.41
N LYS A 31 6.52 15.00 -6.44
CA LYS A 31 5.25 15.66 -6.77
C LYS A 31 4.16 14.62 -7.06
N ARG A 32 4.48 13.62 -7.90
CA ARG A 32 3.56 12.50 -8.20
C ARG A 32 3.17 11.75 -6.94
N ARG A 33 4.13 11.35 -6.10
CA ARG A 33 3.84 10.63 -4.84
C ARG A 33 2.95 11.44 -3.90
N LYS A 34 3.22 12.74 -3.74
CA LYS A 34 2.39 13.64 -2.92
C LYS A 34 0.95 13.75 -3.42
N ALA A 35 0.74 13.68 -4.73
CA ALA A 35 -0.59 13.75 -5.34
C ALA A 35 -1.37 12.42 -5.26
N THR A 36 -0.66 11.27 -5.24
CA THR A 36 -1.28 9.95 -5.39
C THR A 36 -1.23 9.07 -4.14
N GLN A 37 -0.50 9.46 -3.10
CA GLN A 37 -0.34 8.65 -1.89
C GLN A 37 -0.64 9.46 -0.62
N PRO A 38 -1.20 8.83 0.44
CA PRO A 38 -1.59 9.51 1.68
C PRO A 38 -0.37 9.79 2.59
N LEU A 39 0.64 10.52 2.09
CA LEU A 39 1.93 10.73 2.78
C LEU A 39 1.84 11.49 4.12
N ARG A 40 0.68 12.09 4.42
CA ARG A 40 0.46 12.86 5.66
C ARG A 40 -0.11 12.00 6.80
N GLN A 41 -0.47 10.75 6.52
CA GLN A 41 -1.06 9.84 7.50
C GLN A 41 -0.18 8.60 7.65
N PRO A 42 0.00 8.08 8.88
CA PRO A 42 0.73 6.84 9.09
C PRO A 42 0.07 5.69 8.34
N SER A 43 0.86 4.94 7.56
CA SER A 43 0.43 3.77 6.80
C SER A 43 1.61 2.85 6.54
N CYS A 44 1.35 1.60 6.20
CA CYS A 44 2.37 0.61 5.82
C CYS A 44 2.67 0.58 4.32
N GLY A 45 2.19 1.56 3.54
CA GLY A 45 2.28 1.56 2.08
C GLY A 45 1.13 0.78 1.43
N SER A 46 1.39 0.18 0.27
CA SER A 46 0.42 -0.67 -0.42
C SER A 46 0.14 -1.93 0.39
N VAL A 47 -1.14 -2.20 0.62
CA VAL A 47 -1.59 -3.34 1.44
C VAL A 47 -1.65 -4.64 0.64
N PHE A 48 -2.06 -4.56 -0.62
CA PHE A 48 -2.22 -5.71 -1.51
C PHE A 48 -1.30 -5.63 -2.70
N LYS A 49 -0.83 -6.80 -3.15
CA LYS A 49 -0.16 -6.95 -4.45
C LYS A 49 -1.17 -6.72 -5.57
N ASN A 50 -0.72 -6.10 -6.67
CA ASN A 50 -1.55 -6.02 -7.85
C ASN A 50 -1.75 -7.43 -8.42
N PRO A 51 -3.01 -7.86 -8.67
CA PRO A 51 -3.28 -9.10 -9.37
C PRO A 51 -2.87 -8.98 -10.84
N GLU A 52 -2.74 -10.12 -11.51
CA GLU A 52 -2.39 -10.14 -12.93
C GLU A 52 -3.41 -9.37 -13.77
N GLY A 53 -2.93 -8.45 -14.59
CA GLY A 53 -3.75 -7.64 -15.49
C GLY A 53 -4.63 -6.58 -14.81
N ALA A 54 -4.51 -6.37 -13.48
CA ALA A 54 -5.35 -5.40 -12.77
C ALA A 54 -4.59 -4.66 -11.66
N SER A 55 -5.13 -3.51 -11.23
CA SER A 55 -4.66 -2.76 -10.07
C SER A 55 -5.52 -3.09 -8.85
N ALA A 56 -4.88 -3.50 -7.75
CA ALA A 56 -5.59 -3.72 -6.50
C ALA A 56 -6.32 -2.44 -6.04
N GLY A 57 -5.67 -1.28 -6.18
CA GLY A 57 -6.27 0.01 -5.82
C GLY A 57 -7.54 0.30 -6.61
N ASP A 58 -7.53 0.05 -7.91
CA ASP A 58 -8.69 0.29 -8.78
C ASP A 58 -9.86 -0.65 -8.45
N LEU A 59 -9.57 -1.92 -8.17
CA LEU A 59 -10.59 -2.89 -7.76
C LEU A 59 -11.25 -2.48 -6.44
N ILE A 60 -10.45 -2.06 -5.45
CA ILE A 60 -10.94 -1.60 -4.14
C ILE A 60 -11.76 -0.31 -4.29
N GLU A 61 -11.30 0.64 -5.11
CA GLU A 61 -12.03 1.89 -5.39
C GLU A 61 -13.35 1.63 -6.10
N ARG A 62 -13.37 0.79 -7.13
CA ARG A 62 -14.58 0.40 -7.87
C ARG A 62 -15.56 -0.42 -7.02
N ALA A 63 -15.06 -1.14 -6.00
CA ALA A 63 -15.91 -1.78 -4.99
C ALA A 63 -16.53 -0.77 -3.99
N GLY A 64 -16.24 0.53 -4.12
CA GLY A 64 -16.77 1.58 -3.26
C GLY A 64 -16.19 1.60 -1.85
N LEU A 65 -14.98 1.05 -1.65
CA LEU A 65 -14.42 0.83 -0.32
C LEU A 65 -13.53 1.98 0.19
N LYS A 66 -13.26 3.03 -0.61
CA LYS A 66 -12.56 4.23 -0.12
C LYS A 66 -13.28 4.81 1.10
N GLY A 67 -12.54 5.18 2.12
CA GLY A 67 -13.08 5.72 3.36
C GLY A 67 -13.68 4.69 4.32
N SER A 68 -13.87 3.43 3.92
CA SER A 68 -14.31 2.37 4.83
C SER A 68 -13.35 2.21 5.99
N ALA A 69 -13.86 1.99 7.19
CA ALA A 69 -13.07 1.97 8.42
C ALA A 69 -13.49 0.83 9.35
N VAL A 70 -12.51 0.33 10.12
CA VAL A 70 -12.71 -0.55 11.26
C VAL A 70 -11.86 -0.01 12.41
N GLY A 71 -12.48 0.35 13.52
CA GLY A 71 -11.80 1.01 14.62
C GLY A 71 -11.04 2.26 14.16
N GLY A 72 -9.74 2.32 14.42
CA GLY A 72 -8.88 3.43 14.00
C GLY A 72 -8.22 3.25 12.62
N ALA A 73 -8.43 2.12 11.94
CA ALA A 73 -7.91 1.85 10.60
C ALA A 73 -8.93 2.29 9.53
N ARG A 74 -8.47 2.96 8.46
CA ARG A 74 -9.33 3.43 7.36
C ARG A 74 -8.66 3.25 6.01
N ILE A 75 -9.43 2.84 5.00
CA ILE A 75 -8.99 2.87 3.60
C ILE A 75 -8.85 4.33 3.18
N SER A 76 -7.69 4.69 2.66
CA SER A 76 -7.39 6.06 2.28
C SER A 76 -8.29 6.55 1.15
N ASP A 77 -8.80 7.79 1.29
CA ASP A 77 -9.56 8.48 0.24
C ASP A 77 -8.67 8.87 -0.95
N VAL A 78 -7.34 8.99 -0.73
CA VAL A 78 -6.36 9.34 -1.77
C VAL A 78 -6.00 8.12 -2.62
N HIS A 79 -5.74 6.97 -1.99
CA HIS A 79 -5.32 5.75 -2.68
C HIS A 79 -5.92 4.52 -2.00
N ALA A 80 -6.82 3.83 -2.71
CA ALA A 80 -7.60 2.75 -2.12
C ALA A 80 -6.78 1.52 -1.68
N ASN A 81 -5.56 1.31 -2.20
CA ASN A 81 -4.65 0.25 -1.74
C ASN A 81 -3.82 0.64 -0.51
N PHE A 82 -4.20 1.72 0.21
CA PHE A 82 -3.54 2.15 1.44
C PHE A 82 -4.53 2.14 2.59
N ILE A 83 -4.14 1.51 3.70
CA ILE A 83 -4.82 1.62 4.99
C ILE A 83 -4.04 2.63 5.83
N VAL A 84 -4.73 3.66 6.30
CA VAL A 84 -4.17 4.72 7.14
C VAL A 84 -4.62 4.55 8.58
N ASN A 85 -3.73 4.88 9.52
CA ASN A 85 -4.06 4.98 10.94
C ASN A 85 -4.58 6.39 11.23
N THR A 86 -5.82 6.50 11.70
CA THR A 86 -6.46 7.77 12.03
C THR A 86 -6.11 8.28 13.44
N GLY A 87 -5.19 7.59 14.15
CA GLY A 87 -4.64 8.01 15.45
C GLY A 87 -4.61 6.90 16.50
N ASN A 88 -5.52 5.93 16.44
CA ASN A 88 -5.68 4.89 17.46
C ASN A 88 -5.96 3.49 16.87
N ALA A 89 -5.53 3.23 15.62
CA ALA A 89 -5.71 1.93 15.00
C ALA A 89 -4.89 0.86 15.72
N THR A 90 -5.54 -0.25 16.02
CA THR A 90 -4.87 -1.48 16.45
C THR A 90 -4.47 -2.33 15.24
N ALA A 91 -3.53 -3.26 15.42
CA ALA A 91 -3.17 -4.22 14.38
C ALA A 91 -4.38 -5.10 13.97
N ARG A 92 -5.28 -5.39 14.92
CA ARG A 92 -6.52 -6.13 14.68
C ARG A 92 -7.50 -5.35 13.80
N ASP A 93 -7.60 -4.03 13.97
CA ASP A 93 -8.44 -3.18 13.11
C ASP A 93 -7.95 -3.23 11.66
N VAL A 94 -6.62 -3.18 11.46
CA VAL A 94 -6.01 -3.28 10.13
C VAL A 94 -6.28 -4.65 9.51
N LEU A 95 -6.12 -5.74 10.27
CA LEU A 95 -6.38 -7.10 9.80
C LEU A 95 -7.85 -7.27 9.39
N SER A 96 -8.79 -6.86 10.24
CA SER A 96 -10.22 -6.94 9.94
C SER A 96 -10.60 -6.12 8.69
N LEU A 97 -9.93 -4.97 8.47
CA LEU A 97 -10.14 -4.17 7.27
C LEU A 97 -9.56 -4.85 6.01
N ILE A 98 -8.43 -5.55 6.13
CA ILE A 98 -7.85 -6.37 5.05
C ILE A 98 -8.84 -7.49 4.66
N GLU A 99 -9.38 -8.23 5.63
CA GLU A 99 -10.35 -9.30 5.41
C GLU A 99 -11.63 -8.79 4.76
N LEU A 100 -12.14 -7.65 5.21
CA LEU A 100 -13.30 -6.99 4.61
C LEU A 100 -13.07 -6.67 3.13
N VAL A 101 -11.92 -6.08 2.81
CA VAL A 101 -11.54 -5.72 1.43
C VAL A 101 -11.43 -6.98 0.56
N GLN A 102 -10.76 -8.01 1.06
CA GLN A 102 -10.62 -9.29 0.34
C GLN A 102 -11.98 -9.91 0.03
N GLY A 103 -12.88 -9.97 1.01
CA GLY A 103 -14.24 -10.50 0.84
C GLY A 103 -15.04 -9.71 -0.18
N LYS A 104 -15.03 -8.38 -0.09
CA LYS A 104 -15.80 -7.51 -0.99
C LYS A 104 -15.28 -7.52 -2.43
N VAL A 105 -13.98 -7.52 -2.63
CA VAL A 105 -13.39 -7.60 -3.98
C VAL A 105 -13.60 -8.98 -4.60
N LEU A 106 -13.49 -10.05 -3.80
CA LEU A 106 -13.80 -11.40 -4.26
C LEU A 106 -15.27 -11.54 -4.66
N GLU A 107 -16.20 -11.02 -3.85
CA GLU A 107 -17.64 -11.03 -4.12
C GLU A 107 -17.97 -10.27 -5.41
N ALA A 108 -17.39 -9.07 -5.60
CA ALA A 108 -17.74 -8.19 -6.71
C ALA A 108 -17.07 -8.56 -8.04
N TYR A 109 -15.84 -9.11 -7.99
CA TYR A 109 -15.01 -9.27 -9.20
C TYR A 109 -14.42 -10.67 -9.35
N GLY A 110 -14.62 -11.59 -8.41
CA GLY A 110 -14.02 -12.93 -8.43
C GLY A 110 -12.50 -12.94 -8.22
N VAL A 111 -11.91 -11.83 -7.76
CA VAL A 111 -10.46 -11.65 -7.60
C VAL A 111 -10.06 -11.80 -6.15
N ALA A 112 -9.22 -12.79 -5.85
CA ALA A 112 -8.63 -12.99 -4.53
C ALA A 112 -7.39 -12.09 -4.35
N LEU A 113 -7.52 -10.98 -3.64
CA LEU A 113 -6.41 -10.08 -3.34
C LEU A 113 -5.42 -10.74 -2.36
N LYS A 114 -4.12 -10.69 -2.70
CA LYS A 114 -3.04 -11.19 -1.85
C LYS A 114 -2.39 -10.04 -1.09
N PRO A 115 -2.32 -10.09 0.27
CA PRO A 115 -1.60 -9.09 1.04
C PRO A 115 -0.13 -8.99 0.63
N GLU A 116 0.39 -7.78 0.56
CA GLU A 116 1.83 -7.48 0.43
C GLU A 116 2.46 -7.27 1.80
N VAL A 117 1.68 -6.76 2.75
CA VAL A 117 2.09 -6.58 4.14
C VAL A 117 2.37 -7.93 4.81
N LYS A 118 3.40 -7.96 5.66
CA LYS A 118 3.75 -9.13 6.47
C LYS A 118 3.10 -9.01 7.84
N LEU A 119 2.39 -10.05 8.26
CA LEU A 119 1.79 -10.15 9.58
C LEU A 119 2.77 -10.86 10.51
N LEU A 120 3.18 -10.20 11.58
CA LEU A 120 4.09 -10.73 12.60
C LEU A 120 3.37 -10.81 13.95
N GLY A 121 3.48 -11.94 14.66
CA GLY A 121 2.86 -12.14 15.97
C GLY A 121 1.34 -12.33 15.94
N PHE A 122 0.79 -12.71 14.80
CA PHE A 122 -0.59 -13.22 14.68
C PHE A 122 -0.50 -14.74 14.52
N GLU A 123 -0.72 -15.45 15.60
CA GLU A 123 -0.94 -16.90 15.65
C GLU A 123 -2.42 -17.22 15.86
#